data_2d521c1af7aacce3baaeb2effe955f6f
#
_entry.id   2d521c1af7aacce3baaeb2effe955f6f
#
_cell.length_a   1.000
_cell.length_b   1.000
_cell.length_c   1.000
_cell.angle_alpha   90.00
_cell.angle_beta   90.00
_cell.angle_gamma   90.00
#
_symmetry.space_group_name_H-M   'P 1'
#
loop_
_entity.id
_entity.type
_entity.pdbx_description
1 polymer ?
#
loop_
_entity_poly.entity_id
_entity_poly.type
_entity_poly.pdbx_seq_one_letter_code
_entity_poly.pdbx_strand_id
1 'polypeptide(L)'
;MNNRILAMVCAIALCLTLPGCGSKGTYTAVDGSEGPLVIYPDYKDVTIPANIAPLNFHYAMRGVDKATTTFSFDGTSVTVKGVEVEWSLRKWKSFIRQAAGKTVSVEAQATVDGKTVSDSWSIYVSPDSIDGYLTYRLIEPSYQMFNEVSIMERCIEDFSETVICDYRRTDNSCMNCHIHGQQRGDLSMYYIRGPKGGAILNRDGKLRKLNLNAPGMLSGTVYGEIHPSGRFGVFSTNIILPSFHTVAGNRMEVYDSGSDLTVADFDNNRMINLPHTARTDRFETFPCFSAKGDCVFYCVADTQPLPKDITKVRYDIVRASFDSTTGYIGTYIDTVWSGTAHNGSACHPKASPSGRWLMFTVADYGTFPLYHTESTLHVIDLENGQDHALDAIKGDKSDTYHSWSSDGKWFVFASKRGDGQYGKPYFCHIDADGNTTKPFVLPQKSSRFYNYSLKSFNVPDLGNSSTGMTARDARIMYRLPSEKFD
;
A
#
# COMPACT_ATOMS: atom_id res chain seq x y z
N MET A 1 -52.51 -38.46 -16.83
CA MET A 1 -51.92 -37.87 -15.61
C MET A 1 -50.47 -38.31 -15.37
N ASN A 2 -49.80 -38.90 -16.36
CA ASN A 2 -48.46 -39.51 -16.14
C ASN A 2 -47.24 -38.82 -16.87
N ASN A 3 -47.49 -37.88 -17.78
CA ASN A 3 -46.40 -37.30 -18.56
C ASN A 3 -45.80 -36.00 -17.97
N ARG A 4 -46.48 -35.39 -16.99
CA ARG A 4 -45.94 -34.17 -16.32
C ARG A 4 -45.01 -34.49 -15.14
N ILE A 5 -45.20 -35.65 -14.50
CA ILE A 5 -44.39 -36.07 -13.36
C ILE A 5 -43.04 -36.62 -13.86
N LEU A 6 -43.01 -37.27 -15.02
CA LEU A 6 -41.74 -37.77 -15.61
C LEU A 6 -40.81 -36.66 -16.11
N ALA A 7 -41.42 -35.59 -16.65
CA ALA A 7 -40.63 -34.39 -17.06
C ALA A 7 -40.01 -33.63 -15.88
N MET A 8 -40.68 -33.61 -14.72
CA MET A 8 -40.20 -32.94 -13.52
C MET A 8 -39.09 -33.72 -12.80
N VAL A 9 -39.13 -35.07 -12.86
CA VAL A 9 -38.07 -35.93 -12.30
C VAL A 9 -36.83 -35.91 -13.18
N CYS A 10 -36.95 -35.83 -14.50
CA CYS A 10 -35.80 -35.67 -15.39
C CYS A 10 -35.15 -34.28 -15.27
N ALA A 11 -35.91 -33.22 -14.99
CA ALA A 11 -35.34 -31.87 -14.77
C ALA A 11 -34.58 -31.77 -13.44
N ILE A 12 -35.04 -32.49 -12.39
CA ILE A 12 -34.34 -32.53 -11.10
C ILE A 12 -33.08 -33.40 -11.16
N ALA A 13 -33.05 -34.47 -11.94
CA ALA A 13 -31.87 -35.30 -12.12
C ALA A 13 -30.78 -34.64 -12.96
N LEU A 14 -31.12 -33.70 -13.88
CA LEU A 14 -30.16 -32.97 -14.69
C LEU A 14 -29.50 -31.82 -13.94
N CYS A 15 -30.11 -31.30 -12.85
CA CYS A 15 -29.54 -30.27 -12.00
C CYS A 15 -28.50 -30.80 -10.98
N LEU A 16 -28.37 -32.12 -10.81
CA LEU A 16 -27.44 -32.72 -9.84
C LEU A 16 -26.09 -33.12 -10.42
N THR A 17 -25.84 -32.89 -11.71
CA THR A 17 -24.57 -33.25 -12.37
C THR A 17 -23.82 -32.07 -13.00
N LEU A 18 -24.16 -30.85 -12.66
CA LEU A 18 -23.28 -29.73 -12.96
C LEU A 18 -22.11 -29.80 -11.96
N PRO A 19 -20.87 -30.03 -12.42
CA PRO A 19 -19.72 -29.84 -11.56
C PRO A 19 -19.76 -28.38 -11.12
N GLY A 20 -19.99 -28.15 -9.84
CA GLY A 20 -19.81 -26.84 -9.26
C GLY A 20 -18.42 -26.36 -9.63
N CYS A 21 -18.32 -25.37 -10.53
CA CYS A 21 -17.12 -24.58 -10.68
C CYS A 21 -16.92 -23.82 -9.36
N GLY A 22 -16.41 -24.55 -8.36
CA GLY A 22 -15.71 -23.89 -7.28
C GLY A 22 -14.49 -23.22 -7.89
N SER A 23 -14.54 -21.92 -8.10
CA SER A 23 -13.35 -21.12 -8.31
C SER A 23 -12.51 -21.23 -7.04
N LYS A 24 -11.69 -22.29 -6.96
CA LYS A 24 -10.57 -22.30 -6.05
C LYS A 24 -9.71 -21.12 -6.46
N GLY A 25 -9.55 -20.15 -5.57
CA GLY A 25 -8.61 -19.06 -5.73
C GLY A 25 -7.31 -19.64 -6.27
N THR A 26 -6.94 -19.20 -7.46
CA THR A 26 -5.94 -19.81 -8.29
C THR A 26 -4.54 -19.50 -7.79
N TYR A 27 -4.08 -20.27 -6.82
CA TYR A 27 -2.69 -20.68 -6.83
C TYR A 27 -2.65 -22.03 -7.53
N THR A 28 -2.34 -22.05 -8.81
CA THR A 28 -2.06 -23.29 -9.53
C THR A 28 -0.75 -23.81 -8.98
N ALA A 29 -0.83 -24.85 -8.15
CA ALA A 29 0.36 -25.59 -7.78
C ALA A 29 1.05 -26.08 -9.07
N VAL A 30 2.32 -25.75 -9.23
CA VAL A 30 3.09 -26.13 -10.41
C VAL A 30 3.24 -27.65 -10.40
N ASP A 31 2.93 -28.32 -11.51
CA ASP A 31 3.29 -29.72 -11.72
C ASP A 31 4.83 -29.80 -11.83
N GLY A 32 5.48 -30.49 -10.90
CA GLY A 32 6.92 -30.43 -10.90
C GLY A 32 7.62 -31.63 -10.30
N SER A 33 7.91 -32.63 -11.12
CA SER A 33 8.97 -33.59 -10.82
C SER A 33 10.31 -33.20 -11.47
N GLU A 34 10.36 -32.13 -12.28
CA GLU A 34 11.58 -31.68 -12.98
C GLU A 34 11.63 -30.13 -12.90
N GLY A 35 12.44 -29.60 -12.00
CA GLY A 35 12.66 -28.17 -11.84
C GLY A 35 12.96 -27.74 -10.39
N PRO A 36 13.25 -26.45 -10.14
CA PRO A 36 13.50 -25.94 -8.80
C PRO A 36 12.23 -26.03 -7.95
N LEU A 37 12.42 -26.18 -6.64
CA LEU A 37 11.32 -26.18 -5.67
C LEU A 37 10.60 -24.83 -5.68
N VAL A 38 9.29 -24.83 -5.78
CA VAL A 38 8.48 -23.60 -5.72
C VAL A 38 7.98 -23.41 -4.28
N ILE A 39 8.26 -22.24 -3.71
CA ILE A 39 7.77 -21.84 -2.39
C ILE A 39 6.79 -20.68 -2.51
N TYR A 40 5.86 -20.59 -1.55
CA TYR A 40 4.94 -19.46 -1.46
C TYR A 40 4.67 -19.06 0.01
N PRO A 41 4.78 -17.76 0.36
CA PRO A 41 5.26 -16.67 -0.51
C PRO A 41 6.69 -16.90 -1.02
N ASP A 42 7.04 -16.22 -2.13
CA ASP A 42 8.38 -16.32 -2.70
C ASP A 42 9.37 -15.45 -1.93
N TYR A 43 10.13 -16.11 -1.05
CA TYR A 43 11.21 -15.50 -0.26
C TYR A 43 12.60 -15.94 -0.72
N LYS A 44 12.73 -16.44 -1.96
CA LYS A 44 14.04 -16.78 -2.53
C LYS A 44 14.79 -15.51 -2.95
N ASP A 45 16.07 -15.47 -2.68
CA ASP A 45 17.00 -14.43 -3.14
C ASP A 45 16.53 -12.99 -2.80
N VAL A 46 16.00 -12.83 -1.59
CA VAL A 46 15.52 -11.54 -1.07
C VAL A 46 16.52 -10.91 -0.12
N THR A 47 16.48 -9.58 -0.02
CA THR A 47 17.13 -8.81 1.05
C THR A 47 16.09 -8.48 2.09
N ILE A 48 16.37 -8.76 3.36
CA ILE A 48 15.45 -8.53 4.48
C ILE A 48 16.12 -7.75 5.61
N PRO A 49 15.38 -6.96 6.39
CA PRO A 49 15.93 -6.30 7.58
C PRO A 49 16.11 -7.29 8.74
N ALA A 50 17.07 -7.03 9.62
CA ALA A 50 17.35 -7.89 10.77
C ALA A 50 16.24 -7.90 11.85
N ASN A 51 15.25 -7.04 11.73
CA ASN A 51 14.12 -6.93 12.68
C ASN A 51 12.76 -7.32 12.10
N ILE A 52 12.72 -8.07 11.01
CA ILE A 52 11.47 -8.56 10.40
C ILE A 52 10.94 -9.82 11.09
N ALA A 53 9.61 -10.02 11.07
CA ALA A 53 8.95 -11.25 11.50
C ALA A 53 9.37 -12.45 10.65
N PRO A 54 9.19 -13.69 11.16
CA PRO A 54 9.56 -14.91 10.44
C PRO A 54 9.02 -14.99 9.02
N LEU A 55 9.91 -15.32 8.08
CA LEU A 55 9.55 -15.62 6.68
C LEU A 55 8.96 -17.03 6.59
N ASN A 56 7.72 -17.18 7.04
CA ASN A 56 7.02 -18.45 6.96
C ASN A 56 6.49 -18.67 5.54
N PHE A 57 6.76 -19.84 4.97
CA PHE A 57 6.35 -20.23 3.63
C PHE A 57 5.97 -21.72 3.57
N HIS A 58 5.38 -22.15 2.47
CA HIS A 58 5.14 -23.55 2.18
C HIS A 58 5.62 -23.89 0.78
N TYR A 59 5.87 -25.18 0.54
CA TYR A 59 6.16 -25.66 -0.80
C TYR A 59 4.88 -25.70 -1.62
N ALA A 60 4.80 -24.86 -2.66
CA ALA A 60 3.61 -24.62 -3.47
C ALA A 60 3.60 -25.52 -4.73
N MET A 61 3.88 -26.79 -4.56
CA MET A 61 3.90 -27.79 -5.62
C MET A 61 2.95 -28.93 -5.30
N ARG A 62 2.38 -29.55 -6.34
CA ARG A 62 1.61 -30.79 -6.17
C ARG A 62 2.56 -31.95 -5.85
N GLY A 63 2.07 -32.92 -5.09
CA GLY A 63 2.81 -34.16 -4.80
C GLY A 63 3.96 -34.00 -3.80
N VAL A 64 4.11 -32.84 -3.15
CA VAL A 64 5.10 -32.67 -2.07
C VAL A 64 4.60 -33.32 -0.78
N ASP A 65 5.24 -34.42 -0.39
CA ASP A 65 4.88 -35.15 0.83
C ASP A 65 5.74 -34.79 2.03
N LYS A 66 7.04 -34.59 1.81
CA LYS A 66 8.02 -34.30 2.85
C LYS A 66 9.00 -33.25 2.35
N ALA A 67 9.45 -32.40 3.27
CA ALA A 67 10.51 -31.45 2.98
C ALA A 67 11.40 -31.23 4.21
N THR A 68 12.63 -30.84 3.95
CA THR A 68 13.61 -30.40 4.94
C THR A 68 14.29 -29.17 4.40
N THR A 69 14.27 -28.09 5.17
CA THR A 69 14.89 -26.81 4.79
C THR A 69 15.92 -26.44 5.85
N THR A 70 17.16 -26.22 5.45
CA THR A 70 18.26 -25.82 6.32
C THR A 70 18.71 -24.41 5.97
N PHE A 71 18.72 -23.56 6.97
CA PHE A 71 19.20 -22.17 6.90
C PHE A 71 20.56 -22.11 7.60
N SER A 72 21.58 -21.57 6.94
CA SER A 72 22.93 -21.55 7.50
C SER A 72 23.71 -20.29 7.13
N PHE A 73 24.57 -19.84 8.04
CA PHE A 73 25.58 -18.81 7.86
C PHE A 73 26.69 -18.99 8.90
N ASP A 74 27.95 -18.76 8.55
CA ASP A 74 29.12 -18.74 9.44
C ASP A 74 29.14 -19.88 10.49
N GLY A 75 28.86 -21.12 10.07
CA GLY A 75 28.83 -22.28 10.96
C GLY A 75 27.58 -22.41 11.85
N THR A 76 26.69 -21.42 11.85
CA THR A 76 25.37 -21.51 12.50
C THR A 76 24.38 -22.13 11.52
N SER A 77 23.60 -23.10 11.96
CA SER A 77 22.55 -23.69 11.11
C SER A 77 21.28 -24.02 11.89
N VAL A 78 20.15 -23.92 11.21
CA VAL A 78 18.83 -24.32 11.72
C VAL A 78 18.09 -25.08 10.64
N THR A 79 17.59 -26.27 10.99
CA THR A 79 16.82 -27.11 10.08
C THR A 79 15.36 -27.15 10.51
N VAL A 80 14.45 -26.88 9.57
CA VAL A 80 13.00 -26.99 9.71
C VAL A 80 12.52 -28.17 8.85
N LYS A 81 11.70 -29.05 9.43
CA LYS A 81 11.13 -30.22 8.73
C LYS A 81 9.65 -30.01 8.49
N GLY A 82 9.18 -30.39 7.32
CA GLY A 82 7.78 -30.30 6.91
C GLY A 82 7.59 -29.49 5.63
N VAL A 83 6.45 -29.67 4.99
CA VAL A 83 6.06 -28.94 3.77
C VAL A 83 5.69 -27.48 4.06
N GLU A 84 5.38 -27.18 5.30
CA GLU A 84 5.17 -25.82 5.84
C GLU A 84 6.38 -25.45 6.68
N VAL A 85 7.09 -24.41 6.27
CA VAL A 85 8.26 -23.89 6.98
C VAL A 85 7.79 -22.74 7.85
N GLU A 86 7.60 -23.04 9.12
CA GLU A 86 7.13 -22.06 10.13
C GLU A 86 8.11 -21.99 11.30
N TRP A 87 8.58 -20.80 11.58
CA TRP A 87 9.53 -20.56 12.65
C TRP A 87 8.81 -20.18 13.94
N SER A 88 9.35 -20.62 15.08
CA SER A 88 9.00 -19.94 16.32
C SER A 88 9.64 -18.55 16.35
N LEU A 89 8.88 -17.55 16.78
CA LEU A 89 9.31 -16.14 16.81
C LEU A 89 10.63 -15.96 17.58
N ARG A 90 10.80 -16.64 18.71
CA ARG A 90 12.01 -16.57 19.54
C ARG A 90 13.25 -17.09 18.80
N LYS A 91 13.13 -18.25 18.11
CA LYS A 91 14.25 -18.84 17.38
C LYS A 91 14.60 -17.97 16.19
N TRP A 92 13.61 -17.46 15.46
CA TRP A 92 13.81 -16.56 14.34
C TRP A 92 14.52 -15.28 14.75
N LYS A 93 14.01 -14.56 15.76
CA LYS A 93 14.63 -13.31 16.24
C LYS A 93 16.09 -13.52 16.68
N SER A 94 16.41 -14.66 17.31
CA SER A 94 17.79 -14.98 17.68
C SER A 94 18.68 -15.26 16.46
N PHE A 95 18.15 -16.01 15.50
CA PHE A 95 18.88 -16.39 14.28
C PHE A 95 19.17 -15.17 13.40
N ILE A 96 18.13 -14.38 13.09
CA ILE A 96 18.24 -13.27 12.14
C ILE A 96 19.12 -12.11 12.66
N ARG A 97 19.09 -11.85 13.98
CA ARG A 97 20.00 -10.84 14.56
C ARG A 97 21.47 -11.21 14.43
N GLN A 98 21.81 -12.48 14.51
CA GLN A 98 23.18 -12.97 14.33
C GLN A 98 23.60 -12.96 12.85
N ALA A 99 22.62 -13.04 11.95
CA ALA A 99 22.81 -13.00 10.51
C ALA A 99 22.89 -11.56 9.93
N ALA A 100 22.70 -10.52 10.74
CA ALA A 100 22.77 -9.13 10.27
C ALA A 100 24.11 -8.83 9.54
N GLY A 101 24.03 -8.28 8.34
CA GLY A 101 25.15 -8.02 7.44
C GLY A 101 25.68 -9.28 6.71
N LYS A 102 24.97 -10.41 6.76
CA LYS A 102 25.41 -11.68 6.20
C LYS A 102 24.40 -12.29 5.22
N THR A 103 24.89 -13.17 4.38
CA THR A 103 24.06 -14.00 3.51
C THR A 103 23.77 -15.32 4.21
N VAL A 104 22.50 -15.63 4.38
CA VAL A 104 21.99 -16.94 4.82
C VAL A 104 21.82 -17.81 3.59
N SER A 105 22.54 -18.93 3.55
CA SER A 105 22.32 -20.00 2.56
C SER A 105 21.14 -20.83 2.99
N VAL A 106 20.21 -21.11 2.07
CA VAL A 106 19.06 -21.96 2.30
C VAL A 106 19.16 -23.17 1.39
N GLU A 107 19.27 -24.36 1.98
CA GLU A 107 19.28 -25.64 1.28
C GLU A 107 17.96 -26.36 1.56
N ALA A 108 17.28 -26.76 0.51
CA ALA A 108 15.99 -27.43 0.58
C ALA A 108 16.03 -28.79 -0.12
N GLN A 109 15.42 -29.77 0.51
CA GLN A 109 15.20 -31.07 -0.07
C GLN A 109 13.77 -31.52 0.18
N ALA A 110 13.05 -31.88 -0.87
CA ALA A 110 11.68 -32.32 -0.79
C ALA A 110 11.45 -33.62 -1.57
N THR A 111 10.47 -34.41 -1.11
CA THR A 111 9.97 -35.56 -1.88
C THR A 111 8.75 -35.10 -2.66
N VAL A 112 8.83 -35.17 -3.99
CA VAL A 112 7.78 -34.79 -4.93
C VAL A 112 7.44 -36.02 -5.77
N ASP A 113 6.23 -36.54 -5.67
CA ASP A 113 5.76 -37.73 -6.34
C ASP A 113 6.73 -38.93 -6.18
N GLY A 114 7.26 -39.11 -4.96
CA GLY A 114 8.19 -40.18 -4.61
C GLY A 114 9.64 -39.93 -5.03
N LYS A 115 9.97 -38.86 -5.75
CA LYS A 115 11.34 -38.48 -6.13
C LYS A 115 11.89 -37.40 -5.18
N THR A 116 13.17 -37.45 -4.90
CA THR A 116 13.84 -36.40 -4.15
C THR A 116 14.27 -35.29 -5.08
N VAL A 117 13.82 -34.08 -4.79
CA VAL A 117 14.19 -32.82 -5.46
C VAL A 117 14.94 -31.95 -4.47
N SER A 118 16.07 -31.38 -4.89
CA SER A 118 16.88 -30.47 -4.08
C SER A 118 16.94 -29.10 -4.75
N ASP A 119 16.99 -28.06 -3.96
CA ASP A 119 17.10 -26.67 -4.41
C ASP A 119 17.87 -25.86 -3.38
N SER A 120 18.44 -24.72 -3.80
CA SER A 120 19.15 -23.81 -2.91
C SER A 120 18.97 -22.37 -3.35
N TRP A 121 18.90 -21.45 -2.38
CA TRP A 121 18.83 -20.01 -2.61
C TRP A 121 19.49 -19.27 -1.45
N SER A 122 19.54 -17.96 -1.55
CA SER A 122 20.11 -17.11 -0.51
C SER A 122 19.12 -16.10 0.02
N ILE A 123 19.34 -15.64 1.25
CA ILE A 123 18.65 -14.51 1.85
C ILE A 123 19.73 -13.58 2.44
N TYR A 124 19.84 -12.38 1.92
CA TYR A 124 20.72 -11.39 2.53
C TYR A 124 19.99 -10.69 3.67
N VAL A 125 20.60 -10.66 4.86
CA VAL A 125 20.08 -9.95 6.02
C VAL A 125 20.81 -8.61 6.11
N SER A 126 20.13 -7.53 5.73
CA SER A 126 20.69 -6.19 5.83
C SER A 126 20.99 -5.82 7.29
N PRO A 127 22.07 -5.12 7.58
CA PRO A 127 22.30 -4.52 8.89
C PRO A 127 21.34 -3.35 9.17
N ASP A 128 20.72 -2.80 8.12
CA ASP A 128 19.75 -1.72 8.22
C ASP A 128 18.41 -2.27 8.72
N SER A 129 17.94 -1.77 9.86
CA SER A 129 16.61 -2.07 10.39
C SER A 129 15.56 -1.29 9.62
N ILE A 130 14.34 -1.82 9.57
CA ILE A 130 13.17 -1.11 9.06
C ILE A 130 12.33 -0.59 10.24
N ASP A 131 11.49 0.42 10.02
CA ASP A 131 10.52 0.91 11.01
C ASP A 131 9.66 -0.22 11.55
N GLY A 132 9.37 -0.19 12.85
CA GLY A 132 8.75 -1.32 13.56
C GLY A 132 7.25 -1.53 13.31
N TYR A 133 6.57 -0.57 12.66
CA TYR A 133 5.12 -0.58 12.49
C TYR A 133 4.71 -0.31 11.03
N LEU A 134 3.61 -0.93 10.65
CA LEU A 134 2.97 -0.75 9.35
C LEU A 134 1.49 -0.47 9.58
N THR A 135 1.03 0.69 9.17
CA THR A 135 -0.40 1.02 9.13
C THR A 135 -0.94 0.77 7.72
N TYR A 136 -2.14 0.22 7.61
CA TYR A 136 -2.79 -0.03 6.31
C TYR A 136 -4.30 -0.06 6.45
N ARG A 137 -4.99 0.19 5.35
CA ARG A 137 -6.41 -0.11 5.22
C ARG A 137 -6.59 -1.57 4.85
N LEU A 138 -7.33 -2.31 5.65
CA LEU A 138 -7.74 -3.67 5.35
C LEU A 138 -9.15 -3.63 4.77
N ILE A 139 -9.27 -3.95 3.48
CA ILE A 139 -10.51 -3.86 2.72
C ILE A 139 -11.06 -5.27 2.53
N GLU A 140 -12.30 -5.48 2.97
CA GLU A 140 -13.04 -6.74 2.76
C GLU A 140 -13.35 -6.93 1.27
N PRO A 141 -13.46 -8.17 0.78
CA PRO A 141 -13.84 -8.45 -0.59
C PRO A 141 -15.30 -8.05 -0.80
N SER A 142 -15.53 -6.91 -1.41
CA SER A 142 -16.86 -6.36 -1.58
C SER A 142 -16.95 -5.64 -2.93
N TYR A 143 -18.01 -5.90 -3.65
CA TYR A 143 -18.44 -5.08 -4.79
C TYR A 143 -19.17 -3.81 -4.33
N GLN A 144 -19.43 -3.68 -3.04
CA GLN A 144 -20.07 -2.52 -2.44
C GLN A 144 -18.98 -1.53 -2.00
N MET A 145 -18.87 -0.51 -2.73
CA MET A 145 -18.31 0.83 -2.50
C MET A 145 -17.54 1.02 -1.17
N PHE A 146 -16.47 0.25 -0.92
CA PHE A 146 -15.45 0.54 0.10
C PHE A 146 -15.96 0.89 1.52
N ASN A 147 -17.15 0.45 1.90
CA ASN A 147 -17.70 0.73 3.23
C ASN A 147 -17.15 -0.22 4.31
N GLU A 148 -16.69 -1.40 3.92
CA GLU A 148 -16.15 -2.41 4.82
C GLU A 148 -14.62 -2.32 4.89
N VAL A 149 -14.15 -1.25 5.51
CA VAL A 149 -12.73 -0.92 5.63
C VAL A 149 -12.37 -0.74 7.10
N SER A 150 -11.31 -1.40 7.53
CA SER A 150 -10.67 -1.15 8.82
C SER A 150 -9.27 -0.59 8.62
N ILE A 151 -8.83 0.30 9.53
CA ILE A 151 -7.44 0.73 9.59
C ILE A 151 -6.76 -0.10 10.66
N MET A 152 -5.68 -0.76 10.27
CA MET A 152 -4.89 -1.67 11.07
C MET A 152 -3.49 -1.12 11.30
N GLU A 153 -2.93 -1.40 12.45
CA GLU A 153 -1.49 -1.26 12.73
C GLU A 153 -0.90 -2.63 13.00
N ARG A 154 0.17 -2.95 12.31
CA ARG A 154 0.91 -4.21 12.42
C ARG A 154 2.31 -3.94 12.95
N CYS A 155 2.72 -4.64 14.04
CA CYS A 155 4.12 -4.75 14.38
C CYS A 155 4.82 -5.67 13.36
N ILE A 156 5.80 -5.17 12.64
CA ILE A 156 6.49 -5.98 11.61
C ILE A 156 7.56 -6.90 12.17
N GLU A 157 7.97 -6.73 13.42
CA GLU A 157 8.92 -7.61 14.10
C GLU A 157 8.30 -8.92 14.62
N ASP A 158 6.97 -8.96 14.67
CA ASP A 158 6.18 -10.12 15.06
C ASP A 158 4.85 -10.14 14.28
N PHE A 159 3.85 -10.85 14.80
CA PHE A 159 2.56 -10.97 14.11
C PHE A 159 1.42 -10.25 14.82
N SER A 160 1.74 -9.34 15.75
CA SER A 160 0.73 -8.60 16.49
C SER A 160 0.10 -7.51 15.62
N GLU A 161 -1.21 -7.36 15.74
CA GLU A 161 -2.01 -6.38 15.02
C GLU A 161 -2.95 -5.66 15.96
N THR A 162 -3.11 -4.36 15.76
CA THR A 162 -4.07 -3.51 16.47
C THR A 162 -5.05 -2.92 15.47
N VAL A 163 -6.33 -3.01 15.78
CA VAL A 163 -7.36 -2.31 15.00
C VAL A 163 -7.42 -0.86 15.47
N ILE A 164 -6.99 0.08 14.63
CA ILE A 164 -7.05 1.52 14.90
C ILE A 164 -8.45 2.05 14.69
N CYS A 165 -9.05 1.75 13.54
CA CYS A 165 -10.41 2.13 13.19
C CYS A 165 -11.17 0.92 12.64
N ASP A 166 -12.41 0.74 13.11
CA ASP A 166 -13.29 -0.36 12.68
C ASP A 166 -14.61 0.24 12.20
N TYR A 167 -14.93 0.05 10.93
CA TYR A 167 -16.16 0.56 10.31
C TYR A 167 -17.43 0.14 11.08
N ARG A 168 -17.46 -1.06 11.67
CA ARG A 168 -18.57 -1.56 12.48
C ARG A 168 -18.81 -0.77 13.75
N ARG A 169 -17.84 0.02 14.19
CA ARG A 169 -17.91 0.87 15.39
C ARG A 169 -18.20 2.33 15.09
N THR A 170 -18.34 2.66 13.80
CA THR A 170 -18.52 4.03 13.30
C THR A 170 -19.70 4.09 12.31
N ASP A 171 -20.82 3.46 12.69
CA ASP A 171 -22.08 3.44 11.94
C ASP A 171 -21.88 2.97 10.47
N ASN A 172 -20.99 2.01 10.24
CA ASN A 172 -20.57 1.50 8.93
C ASN A 172 -20.05 2.60 7.98
N SER A 173 -19.45 3.63 8.55
CA SER A 173 -18.85 4.73 7.78
C SER A 173 -17.54 4.28 7.14
N CYS A 174 -17.31 4.73 5.91
CA CYS A 174 -16.06 4.49 5.21
C CYS A 174 -14.91 5.19 5.93
N MET A 175 -13.82 4.45 6.15
CA MET A 175 -12.57 4.98 6.69
C MET A 175 -11.58 5.14 5.55
N ASN A 176 -11.47 6.35 5.05
CA ASN A 176 -10.63 6.62 3.91
C ASN A 176 -9.55 7.61 4.27
N CYS A 177 -8.31 7.18 3.97
CA CYS A 177 -7.03 7.80 4.22
C CYS A 177 -6.62 7.83 5.70
N HIS A 178 -5.44 7.31 5.92
CA HIS A 178 -4.59 7.56 7.06
C HIS A 178 -3.27 8.13 6.52
N ILE A 179 -2.61 8.91 7.31
CA ILE A 179 -1.30 9.47 6.99
C ILE A 179 -0.47 9.55 8.27
N HIS A 180 0.84 9.30 8.15
CA HIS A 180 1.82 9.57 9.19
C HIS A 180 2.64 10.80 8.80
N GLY A 181 2.80 11.75 9.73
CA GLY A 181 3.73 12.85 9.56
C GLY A 181 5.16 12.38 9.84
N GLN A 182 6.03 12.35 8.81
CA GLN A 182 7.44 11.95 8.94
C GLN A 182 7.63 10.53 9.55
N GLN A 183 6.82 9.58 9.11
CA GLN A 183 6.81 8.20 9.61
C GLN A 183 6.59 8.08 11.15
N ARG A 184 6.05 9.12 11.80
CA ARG A 184 5.77 9.13 13.23
C ARG A 184 4.36 8.59 13.51
N GLY A 185 4.24 7.53 14.30
CA GLY A 185 2.95 7.00 14.73
C GLY A 185 2.17 7.98 15.63
N ASP A 186 2.86 8.75 16.46
CA ASP A 186 2.29 9.78 17.35
C ASP A 186 1.96 11.10 16.63
N LEU A 187 2.26 11.22 15.33
CA LEU A 187 1.83 12.30 14.45
C LEU A 187 1.09 11.69 13.26
N SER A 188 -0.17 11.36 13.44
CA SER A 188 -0.95 10.64 12.45
C SER A 188 -2.37 11.19 12.32
N MET A 189 -3.01 10.94 11.20
CA MET A 189 -4.39 11.37 10.95
C MET A 189 -5.19 10.25 10.31
N TYR A 190 -6.47 10.17 10.68
CA TYR A 190 -7.43 9.18 10.19
C TYR A 190 -8.72 9.88 9.80
N TYR A 191 -9.16 9.68 8.57
CA TYR A 191 -10.38 10.32 8.08
C TYR A 191 -11.55 9.34 8.06
N ILE A 192 -12.63 9.67 8.76
CA ILE A 192 -13.88 8.92 8.77
C ILE A 192 -14.93 9.73 8.02
N ARG A 193 -15.55 9.12 7.02
CA ARG A 193 -16.62 9.75 6.22
C ARG A 193 -17.98 9.64 6.91
N GLY A 194 -18.98 10.31 6.37
CA GLY A 194 -20.36 10.21 6.81
C GLY A 194 -20.80 11.40 7.71
N PRO A 195 -22.06 11.41 8.14
CA PRO A 195 -22.67 12.58 8.84
C PRO A 195 -22.00 12.96 10.15
N LYS A 196 -21.41 11.99 10.85
CA LYS A 196 -20.61 12.19 12.06
C LYS A 196 -19.12 12.08 11.78
N GLY A 197 -18.71 12.17 10.51
CA GLY A 197 -17.33 12.01 10.09
C GLY A 197 -16.43 13.16 10.54
N GLY A 198 -15.20 13.14 10.07
CA GLY A 198 -14.15 14.12 10.32
C GLY A 198 -12.78 13.48 10.32
N ALA A 199 -11.74 14.31 10.36
CA ALA A 199 -10.37 13.87 10.50
C ALA A 199 -10.03 13.73 12.00
N ILE A 200 -9.50 12.59 12.41
CA ILE A 200 -8.96 12.40 13.76
C ILE A 200 -7.47 12.63 13.68
N LEU A 201 -7.00 13.75 14.18
CA LEU A 201 -5.57 14.05 14.33
C LEU A 201 -5.07 13.50 15.66
N ASN A 202 -4.05 12.66 15.61
CA ASN A 202 -3.23 12.26 16.74
C ASN A 202 -1.94 13.09 16.68
N ARG A 203 -1.70 13.91 17.69
CA ARG A 203 -0.45 14.65 17.84
C ARG A 203 0.05 14.48 19.27
N ASP A 204 1.16 13.76 19.40
CA ASP A 204 1.79 13.45 20.70
C ASP A 204 0.81 12.79 21.70
N GLY A 205 -0.01 11.86 21.20
CA GLY A 205 -1.02 11.14 22.00
C GLY A 205 -2.29 11.94 22.32
N LYS A 206 -2.39 13.20 21.87
CA LYS A 206 -3.60 14.02 21.98
C LYS A 206 -4.45 13.89 20.74
N LEU A 207 -5.67 13.40 20.91
CA LEU A 207 -6.62 13.20 19.84
C LEU A 207 -7.53 14.42 19.69
N ARG A 208 -7.66 14.91 18.46
CA ARG A 208 -8.59 15.97 18.09
C ARG A 208 -9.41 15.51 16.91
N LYS A 209 -10.69 15.85 16.89
CA LYS A 209 -11.55 15.59 15.74
C LYS A 209 -11.81 16.89 14.99
N LEU A 210 -11.39 16.95 13.75
CA LEU A 210 -11.33 18.16 12.95
C LEU A 210 -12.36 18.08 11.82
N ASN A 211 -13.05 19.20 11.54
CA ASN A 211 -13.83 19.38 10.33
C ASN A 211 -12.99 20.19 9.33
N LEU A 212 -12.26 19.52 8.48
CA LEU A 212 -11.40 20.12 7.46
C LEU A 212 -12.22 20.46 6.19
N ASN A 213 -13.30 21.20 6.38
CA ASN A 213 -14.15 21.68 5.30
C ASN A 213 -14.60 23.11 5.61
N ALA A 214 -14.17 24.05 4.80
CA ALA A 214 -14.47 25.48 4.95
C ALA A 214 -15.17 26.04 3.69
N PRO A 215 -15.86 27.17 3.80
CA PRO A 215 -16.44 27.84 2.64
C PRO A 215 -15.42 28.13 1.54
N GLY A 216 -15.80 27.90 0.29
CA GLY A 216 -14.94 28.11 -0.88
C GLY A 216 -14.08 26.92 -1.28
N MET A 217 -14.09 25.82 -0.54
CA MET A 217 -13.45 24.56 -0.94
C MET A 217 -14.36 23.78 -1.91
N LEU A 218 -13.74 23.08 -2.85
CA LEU A 218 -14.43 22.26 -3.85
C LEU A 218 -15.17 21.06 -3.19
N SER A 219 -14.53 20.43 -2.21
CA SER A 219 -15.07 19.34 -1.40
C SER A 219 -14.35 19.28 -0.05
N GLY A 220 -14.68 18.33 0.82
CA GLY A 220 -13.83 17.98 1.96
C GLY A 220 -12.46 17.44 1.51
N THR A 221 -11.48 17.48 2.41
CA THR A 221 -10.11 16.99 2.16
C THR A 221 -10.09 15.50 1.86
N VAL A 222 -9.24 15.07 0.89
CA VAL A 222 -9.14 13.68 0.45
C VAL A 222 -7.73 13.14 0.62
N TYR A 223 -6.76 13.61 -0.17
CA TYR A 223 -5.36 13.20 -0.09
C TYR A 223 -4.54 14.28 0.57
N GLY A 224 -3.51 13.92 1.32
CA GLY A 224 -2.68 14.93 1.93
C GLY A 224 -1.53 14.37 2.74
N GLU A 225 -0.81 15.29 3.37
CA GLU A 225 0.31 15.01 4.25
C GLU A 225 0.41 16.03 5.38
N ILE A 226 1.01 15.62 6.50
CA ILE A 226 1.26 16.50 7.66
C ILE A 226 2.68 17.06 7.52
N HIS A 227 2.81 18.37 7.66
CA HIS A 227 4.09 19.08 7.68
C HIS A 227 5.00 18.55 8.79
N PRO A 228 6.33 18.51 8.62
CA PRO A 228 7.27 18.02 9.64
C PRO A 228 7.11 18.65 11.02
N SER A 229 6.68 19.92 11.10
CA SER A 229 6.41 20.58 12.39
C SER A 229 5.16 20.08 13.11
N GLY A 230 4.28 19.33 12.43
CA GLY A 230 2.98 18.92 12.95
C GLY A 230 1.93 20.04 13.03
N ARG A 231 2.27 21.28 12.63
CA ARG A 231 1.35 22.41 12.66
C ARG A 231 0.45 22.48 11.45
N PHE A 232 0.96 22.22 10.27
CA PHE A 232 0.20 22.32 9.02
C PHE A 232 -0.07 20.94 8.43
N GLY A 233 -1.14 20.85 7.65
CA GLY A 233 -1.40 19.77 6.72
C GLY A 233 -1.71 20.33 5.34
N VAL A 234 -1.14 19.78 4.30
CA VAL A 234 -1.50 20.06 2.91
C VAL A 234 -2.44 18.98 2.42
N PHE A 235 -3.52 19.36 1.75
CA PHE A 235 -4.53 18.42 1.27
C PHE A 235 -5.00 18.79 -0.14
N SER A 236 -5.48 17.78 -0.86
CA SER A 236 -6.32 18.03 -2.03
C SER A 236 -7.79 17.83 -1.71
N THR A 237 -8.63 18.58 -2.41
CA THR A 237 -10.09 18.47 -2.39
C THR A 237 -10.52 17.95 -3.76
N ASN A 238 -11.17 16.79 -3.81
CA ASN A 238 -11.43 16.09 -5.05
C ASN A 238 -12.91 15.76 -5.21
N ILE A 239 -13.44 15.93 -6.42
CA ILE A 239 -14.73 15.35 -6.83
C ILE A 239 -14.44 14.07 -7.59
N ILE A 240 -14.46 12.95 -6.87
CA ILE A 240 -14.10 11.63 -7.40
C ILE A 240 -15.34 10.97 -8.01
N LEU A 241 -15.24 10.57 -9.27
CA LEU A 241 -16.30 9.85 -9.98
C LEU A 241 -15.81 8.43 -10.32
N PRO A 242 -16.42 7.39 -9.72
CA PRO A 242 -16.15 6.02 -10.13
C PRO A 242 -16.91 5.71 -11.43
N SER A 243 -16.23 5.08 -12.37
CA SER A 243 -16.81 4.60 -13.62
C SER A 243 -16.53 3.11 -13.76
N PHE A 244 -17.55 2.33 -14.06
CA PHE A 244 -17.45 0.88 -14.21
C PHE A 244 -17.59 0.50 -15.68
N HIS A 245 -16.65 -0.31 -16.17
CA HIS A 245 -16.75 -0.92 -17.49
C HIS A 245 -17.43 -2.28 -17.39
N THR A 246 -18.43 -2.51 -18.24
CA THR A 246 -19.16 -3.79 -18.31
C THR A 246 -18.60 -4.73 -19.37
N VAL A 247 -17.65 -4.27 -20.17
CA VAL A 247 -17.02 -5.04 -21.23
C VAL A 247 -15.81 -5.80 -20.71
N ALA A 248 -15.75 -7.09 -20.98
CA ALA A 248 -14.60 -7.92 -20.58
C ALA A 248 -13.29 -7.36 -21.15
N GLY A 249 -12.26 -7.32 -20.29
CA GLY A 249 -10.95 -6.78 -20.63
C GLY A 249 -10.77 -5.29 -20.38
N ASN A 250 -11.84 -4.54 -20.14
CA ASN A 250 -11.71 -3.14 -19.73
C ASN A 250 -11.50 -3.06 -18.21
N ARG A 251 -10.67 -2.12 -17.82
CA ARG A 251 -10.45 -1.81 -16.39
C ARG A 251 -11.59 -0.96 -15.83
N MET A 252 -11.73 -0.95 -14.53
CA MET A 252 -12.54 0.05 -13.84
C MET A 252 -11.78 1.38 -13.87
N GLU A 253 -12.43 2.43 -14.35
CA GLU A 253 -11.88 3.78 -14.33
C GLU A 253 -12.47 4.56 -13.17
N VAL A 254 -11.61 5.28 -12.46
CA VAL A 254 -11.96 6.26 -11.45
C VAL A 254 -11.22 7.55 -11.80
N TYR A 255 -11.90 8.68 -11.76
CA TYR A 255 -11.30 9.95 -12.14
C TYR A 255 -11.84 11.11 -11.31
N ASP A 256 -11.06 12.16 -11.25
CA ASP A 256 -11.47 13.43 -10.67
C ASP A 256 -12.14 14.29 -11.74
N SER A 257 -13.31 14.86 -11.43
CA SER A 257 -13.94 15.91 -12.25
C SER A 257 -13.54 17.32 -11.83
N GLY A 258 -12.85 17.44 -10.70
CA GLY A 258 -12.25 18.66 -10.16
C GLY A 258 -11.35 18.30 -8.99
N SER A 259 -10.22 18.98 -8.86
CA SER A 259 -9.35 18.84 -7.70
C SER A 259 -8.50 20.10 -7.49
N ASP A 260 -8.45 20.57 -6.24
CA ASP A 260 -7.74 21.77 -5.81
C ASP A 260 -6.87 21.44 -4.59
N LEU A 261 -5.89 22.29 -4.27
CA LEU A 261 -5.14 22.21 -3.03
C LEU A 261 -5.63 23.20 -1.96
N THR A 262 -5.49 22.77 -0.72
CA THR A 262 -5.74 23.59 0.47
C THR A 262 -4.76 23.25 1.58
N VAL A 263 -4.55 24.16 2.52
CA VAL A 263 -3.70 23.94 3.69
C VAL A 263 -4.53 24.13 4.96
N ALA A 264 -4.36 23.23 5.92
CA ALA A 264 -4.93 23.33 7.25
C ALA A 264 -3.85 23.81 8.25
N ASP A 265 -4.11 24.85 9.02
CA ASP A 265 -3.33 25.26 10.20
C ASP A 265 -4.02 24.66 11.44
N PHE A 266 -3.47 23.57 11.96
CA PHE A 266 -4.03 22.82 13.08
C PHE A 266 -3.96 23.57 14.42
N ASP A 267 -3.05 24.53 14.56
CA ASP A 267 -2.88 25.31 15.77
C ASP A 267 -3.91 26.44 15.86
N ASN A 268 -4.30 26.99 14.71
CA ASN A 268 -5.23 28.12 14.62
C ASN A 268 -6.63 27.71 14.13
N ASN A 269 -6.90 26.43 13.89
CA ASN A 269 -8.16 25.91 13.35
C ASN A 269 -8.59 26.63 12.06
N ARG A 270 -7.68 26.85 11.14
CA ARG A 270 -7.92 27.62 9.92
C ARG A 270 -7.61 26.82 8.67
N MET A 271 -8.51 26.90 7.68
CA MET A 271 -8.21 26.46 6.31
C MET A 271 -7.65 27.66 5.52
N ILE A 272 -6.60 27.40 4.77
CA ILE A 272 -5.94 28.40 3.93
C ILE A 272 -6.23 28.00 2.48
N ASN A 273 -7.22 28.70 1.90
CA ASN A 273 -7.56 28.53 0.50
C ASN A 273 -6.58 29.35 -0.36
N LEU A 274 -6.08 28.71 -1.40
CA LEU A 274 -5.05 29.26 -2.27
C LEU A 274 -5.64 29.43 -3.68
N PRO A 275 -6.05 30.64 -4.08
CA PRO A 275 -6.72 30.87 -5.38
C PRO A 275 -5.92 30.39 -6.59
N HIS A 276 -4.59 30.33 -6.50
CA HIS A 276 -3.72 29.89 -7.58
C HIS A 276 -3.60 28.37 -7.71
N THR A 277 -4.07 27.62 -6.70
CA THR A 277 -4.20 26.15 -6.71
C THR A 277 -5.67 25.70 -6.69
N ALA A 278 -6.61 26.59 -7.05
CA ALA A 278 -8.03 26.32 -7.17
C ALA A 278 -8.49 26.75 -8.57
N ARG A 279 -7.95 26.07 -9.59
CA ARG A 279 -8.13 26.46 -10.99
C ARG A 279 -9.13 25.53 -11.68
N THR A 280 -10.03 26.09 -12.49
CA THR A 280 -11.02 25.32 -13.27
C THR A 280 -10.47 24.65 -14.53
N ASP A 281 -9.31 25.10 -15.00
CA ASP A 281 -8.64 24.57 -16.19
C ASP A 281 -7.56 23.53 -15.89
N ARG A 282 -7.38 23.18 -14.59
CA ARG A 282 -6.33 22.28 -14.12
C ARG A 282 -6.82 21.43 -12.96
N PHE A 283 -6.30 20.21 -12.86
CA PHE A 283 -6.41 19.36 -11.70
C PHE A 283 -5.14 19.47 -10.84
N GLU A 284 -5.28 19.66 -9.55
CA GLU A 284 -4.19 19.64 -8.55
C GLU A 284 -4.50 18.62 -7.46
N THR A 285 -3.62 17.62 -7.28
CA THR A 285 -3.88 16.51 -6.34
C THR A 285 -2.61 15.88 -5.79
N PHE A 286 -2.75 14.98 -4.83
CA PHE A 286 -1.67 14.22 -4.18
C PHE A 286 -0.51 15.06 -3.66
N PRO A 287 -0.77 16.09 -2.84
CA PRO A 287 0.32 16.90 -2.30
C PRO A 287 1.16 16.12 -1.27
N CYS A 288 2.47 16.36 -1.27
CA CYS A 288 3.37 15.93 -0.21
C CYS A 288 4.41 17.01 0.10
N PHE A 289 4.89 17.05 1.34
CA PHE A 289 5.96 17.95 1.73
C PHE A 289 7.34 17.40 1.37
N SER A 290 8.29 18.31 1.16
CA SER A 290 9.72 17.97 1.23
C SER A 290 10.09 17.49 2.64
N ALA A 291 11.20 16.78 2.78
CA ALA A 291 11.71 16.34 4.08
C ALA A 291 11.91 17.49 5.09
N LYS A 292 12.23 18.69 4.59
CA LYS A 292 12.39 19.91 5.41
C LYS A 292 11.10 20.68 5.62
N GLY A 293 10.05 20.38 4.84
CA GLY A 293 8.79 21.14 4.86
C GLY A 293 8.88 22.51 4.19
N ASP A 294 9.94 22.82 3.46
CA ASP A 294 10.15 24.11 2.79
C ASP A 294 9.53 24.18 1.38
N CYS A 295 9.05 23.07 0.87
CA CYS A 295 8.29 23.01 -0.37
C CYS A 295 7.24 21.89 -0.37
N VAL A 296 6.31 21.97 -1.31
CA VAL A 296 5.25 20.99 -1.58
C VAL A 296 5.45 20.47 -2.99
N PHE A 297 5.48 19.13 -3.13
CA PHE A 297 5.32 18.44 -4.41
C PHE A 297 3.86 18.07 -4.57
N TYR A 298 3.33 18.17 -5.78
CA TYR A 298 1.97 17.73 -6.08
C TYR A 298 1.79 17.39 -7.56
N CYS A 299 0.73 16.68 -7.88
CA CYS A 299 0.42 16.29 -9.25
C CYS A 299 -0.51 17.32 -9.90
N VAL A 300 -0.22 17.70 -11.15
CA VAL A 300 -1.04 18.61 -11.96
C VAL A 300 -1.33 18.04 -13.34
N ALA A 301 -2.53 18.25 -13.84
CA ALA A 301 -2.89 17.94 -15.23
C ALA A 301 -3.89 18.96 -15.76
N ASP A 302 -3.84 19.24 -17.07
CA ASP A 302 -4.86 20.05 -17.70
C ASP A 302 -6.20 19.30 -17.74
N THR A 303 -7.28 20.01 -17.51
CA THR A 303 -8.63 19.41 -17.57
C THR A 303 -8.95 18.91 -18.96
N GLN A 304 -9.67 17.80 -19.04
CA GLN A 304 -10.10 17.16 -20.27
C GLN A 304 -11.62 16.94 -20.24
N PRO A 305 -12.29 16.82 -21.41
CA PRO A 305 -13.70 16.42 -21.48
C PRO A 305 -13.90 14.98 -20.97
N LEU A 306 -14.18 14.83 -19.67
CA LEU A 306 -14.34 13.51 -19.03
C LEU A 306 -15.80 13.03 -19.09
N PRO A 307 -16.03 11.71 -19.17
CA PRO A 307 -15.04 10.61 -19.21
C PRO A 307 -14.44 10.33 -20.59
N LYS A 308 -14.90 11.02 -21.65
CA LYS A 308 -14.55 10.72 -23.05
C LYS A 308 -13.04 10.70 -23.31
N ASP A 309 -12.34 11.67 -22.77
CA ASP A 309 -10.91 11.91 -23.03
C ASP A 309 -10.01 11.50 -21.83
N ILE A 310 -10.47 10.56 -20.97
CA ILE A 310 -9.71 10.10 -19.79
C ILE A 310 -8.30 9.63 -20.14
N THR A 311 -8.11 8.98 -21.29
CA THR A 311 -6.81 8.49 -21.74
C THR A 311 -5.82 9.60 -22.16
N LYS A 312 -6.29 10.86 -22.22
CA LYS A 312 -5.44 12.03 -22.49
C LYS A 312 -4.97 12.73 -21.23
N VAL A 313 -5.52 12.37 -20.07
CA VAL A 313 -5.13 12.96 -18.79
C VAL A 313 -3.73 12.46 -18.41
N ARG A 314 -2.76 13.38 -18.35
CA ARG A 314 -1.37 13.12 -17.98
C ARG A 314 -1.00 14.05 -16.84
N TYR A 315 -0.71 13.47 -15.67
CA TYR A 315 -0.27 14.25 -14.54
C TYR A 315 1.24 14.43 -14.54
N ASP A 316 1.66 15.67 -14.47
CA ASP A 316 3.03 16.06 -14.15
C ASP A 316 3.22 16.10 -12.63
N ILE A 317 4.46 16.03 -12.13
CA ILE A 317 4.81 16.39 -10.76
C ILE A 317 5.44 17.78 -10.78
N VAL A 318 4.92 18.67 -9.99
CA VAL A 318 5.45 20.02 -9.81
C VAL A 318 5.87 20.26 -8.37
N ARG A 319 6.73 21.26 -8.17
CA ARG A 319 7.21 21.73 -6.87
C ARG A 319 6.90 23.19 -6.71
N ALA A 320 6.40 23.60 -5.54
CA ALA A 320 6.25 24.98 -5.12
C ALA A 320 6.84 25.20 -3.72
N SER A 321 7.31 26.41 -3.43
CA SER A 321 7.79 26.76 -2.08
C SER A 321 6.67 26.72 -1.06
N PHE A 322 6.98 26.43 0.20
CA PHE A 322 6.05 26.47 1.31
C PHE A 322 6.57 27.35 2.43
N ASP A 323 5.77 28.33 2.86
CA ASP A 323 6.09 29.18 4.00
C ASP A 323 5.50 28.57 5.28
N SER A 324 6.34 27.94 6.09
CA SER A 324 5.97 27.33 7.37
C SER A 324 5.52 28.31 8.45
N THR A 325 5.60 29.63 8.22
CA THR A 325 5.10 30.65 9.12
C THR A 325 3.62 30.94 8.86
N THR A 326 3.26 31.06 7.59
CA THR A 326 1.92 31.46 7.16
C THR A 326 1.07 30.31 6.63
N GLY A 327 1.70 29.18 6.22
CA GLY A 327 1.04 28.06 5.55
C GLY A 327 0.77 28.32 4.07
N TYR A 328 1.44 29.30 3.46
CA TYR A 328 1.22 29.68 2.07
C TYR A 328 2.08 28.85 1.12
N ILE A 329 1.47 28.32 0.07
CA ILE A 329 2.18 27.69 -1.06
C ILE A 329 2.50 28.78 -2.09
N GLY A 330 3.74 28.85 -2.54
CA GLY A 330 4.19 29.85 -3.51
C GLY A 330 3.51 29.70 -4.87
N THR A 331 3.42 30.81 -5.60
CA THR A 331 2.76 30.85 -6.91
C THR A 331 3.65 30.36 -8.06
N TYR A 332 4.96 30.37 -7.87
CA TYR A 332 5.90 29.80 -8.85
C TYR A 332 5.95 28.27 -8.69
N ILE A 333 5.73 27.59 -9.79
CA ILE A 333 5.84 26.12 -9.85
C ILE A 333 6.99 25.74 -10.79
N ASP A 334 7.73 24.72 -10.35
CA ASP A 334 8.81 24.08 -11.08
C ASP A 334 8.41 22.65 -11.43
N THR A 335 8.48 22.27 -12.72
CA THR A 335 8.15 20.91 -13.16
C THR A 335 9.30 19.97 -12.82
N VAL A 336 9.02 19.02 -11.92
CA VAL A 336 9.98 17.99 -11.48
C VAL A 336 9.99 16.81 -12.42
N TRP A 337 8.78 16.40 -12.89
CA TRP A 337 8.61 15.30 -13.84
C TRP A 337 7.41 15.58 -14.76
N SER A 338 7.57 15.36 -16.05
CA SER A 338 6.50 15.65 -17.02
C SER A 338 5.87 14.38 -17.56
N GLY A 339 4.58 14.19 -17.30
CA GLY A 339 3.80 13.07 -17.81
C GLY A 339 3.73 13.03 -19.33
N THR A 340 3.63 14.18 -19.97
CA THR A 340 3.63 14.29 -21.44
C THR A 340 4.97 13.89 -22.04
N ALA A 341 6.10 14.34 -21.46
CA ALA A 341 7.43 14.00 -21.95
C ALA A 341 7.74 12.50 -21.82
N HIS A 342 7.22 11.85 -20.77
CA HIS A 342 7.45 10.43 -20.49
C HIS A 342 6.31 9.52 -20.97
N ASN A 343 5.30 10.08 -21.63
CA ASN A 343 4.08 9.36 -22.08
C ASN A 343 3.41 8.56 -20.94
N GLY A 344 3.35 9.15 -19.75
CA GLY A 344 2.80 8.54 -18.55
C GLY A 344 1.99 9.54 -17.74
N SER A 345 1.51 9.12 -16.59
CA SER A 345 0.77 9.93 -15.61
C SER A 345 1.27 9.64 -14.22
N ALA A 346 1.76 10.65 -13.50
CA ALA A 346 2.31 10.50 -12.16
C ALA A 346 1.24 10.57 -11.09
N CYS A 347 1.39 9.75 -10.04
CA CYS A 347 0.51 9.74 -8.87
C CYS A 347 1.31 9.53 -7.60
N HIS A 348 0.78 10.03 -6.48
CA HIS A 348 1.27 9.76 -5.13
C HIS A 348 2.76 10.07 -4.90
N PRO A 349 3.27 11.27 -5.22
CA PRO A 349 4.66 11.60 -4.91
C PRO A 349 4.91 11.53 -3.41
N LYS A 350 6.08 11.00 -3.00
CA LYS A 350 6.54 10.90 -1.63
C LYS A 350 8.04 11.20 -1.55
N ALA A 351 8.41 12.27 -0.86
CA ALA A 351 9.81 12.61 -0.65
C ALA A 351 10.44 11.63 0.37
N SER A 352 11.68 11.19 0.10
CA SER A 352 12.44 10.42 1.08
C SER A 352 12.83 11.28 2.28
N PRO A 353 13.04 10.69 3.47
CA PRO A 353 13.49 11.45 4.66
C PRO A 353 14.82 12.18 4.47
N SER A 354 15.69 11.69 3.59
CA SER A 354 16.93 12.38 3.22
C SER A 354 16.69 13.66 2.41
N GLY A 355 15.52 13.76 1.75
CA GLY A 355 15.20 14.85 0.81
C GLY A 355 15.87 14.71 -0.56
N ARG A 356 16.64 13.63 -0.80
CA ARG A 356 17.30 13.39 -2.09
C ARG A 356 16.34 12.76 -3.10
N TRP A 357 15.51 11.78 -2.68
CA TRP A 357 14.67 11.01 -3.57
C TRP A 357 13.21 11.44 -3.49
N LEU A 358 12.55 11.50 -4.63
CA LEU A 358 11.10 11.57 -4.73
C LEU A 358 10.59 10.30 -5.41
N MET A 359 9.86 9.46 -4.69
CA MET A 359 9.22 8.27 -5.24
C MET A 359 7.78 8.60 -5.66
N PHE A 360 7.33 8.01 -6.76
CA PHE A 360 5.97 8.18 -7.27
C PHE A 360 5.54 6.97 -8.10
N THR A 361 4.25 6.86 -8.36
CA THR A 361 3.69 5.84 -9.24
C THR A 361 3.47 6.43 -10.62
N VAL A 362 3.79 5.68 -11.67
CA VAL A 362 3.51 6.03 -13.06
C VAL A 362 2.53 5.02 -13.65
N ALA A 363 1.46 5.52 -14.28
CA ALA A 363 0.51 4.77 -15.08
C ALA A 363 0.45 5.36 -16.50
N ASP A 364 -0.24 4.70 -17.42
CA ASP A 364 -0.37 5.22 -18.79
C ASP A 364 -1.12 6.55 -18.85
N TYR A 365 -2.13 6.72 -17.98
CA TYR A 365 -2.96 7.93 -17.90
C TYR A 365 -3.74 7.97 -16.57
N GLY A 366 -4.40 9.08 -16.29
CA GLY A 366 -5.35 9.22 -15.19
C GLY A 366 -4.69 9.32 -13.82
N THR A 367 -5.47 9.05 -12.78
CA THR A 367 -5.11 9.34 -11.40
C THR A 367 -5.31 8.17 -10.42
N PHE A 368 -5.81 7.01 -10.88
CA PHE A 368 -6.07 5.84 -10.04
C PHE A 368 -5.25 4.61 -10.48
N PRO A 369 -3.93 4.62 -10.24
CA PRO A 369 -3.03 3.57 -10.72
C PRO A 369 -3.32 2.18 -10.18
N LEU A 370 -4.08 2.06 -9.08
CA LEU A 370 -4.51 0.77 -8.52
C LEU A 370 -5.24 -0.14 -9.51
N TYR A 371 -5.92 0.44 -10.49
CA TYR A 371 -6.65 -0.29 -11.54
C TYR A 371 -5.86 -0.43 -12.83
N HIS A 372 -4.68 0.14 -12.90
CA HIS A 372 -3.78 0.13 -14.03
C HIS A 372 -2.73 -0.96 -13.85
N THR A 373 -2.87 -2.07 -14.57
CA THR A 373 -1.96 -3.24 -14.44
C THR A 373 -0.52 -2.92 -14.81
N GLU A 374 -0.32 -1.92 -15.65
CA GLU A 374 0.97 -1.42 -16.10
C GLU A 374 1.63 -0.47 -15.10
N SER A 375 0.92 -0.03 -14.07
CA SER A 375 1.47 0.95 -13.12
C SER A 375 2.69 0.41 -12.39
N THR A 376 3.71 1.26 -12.27
CA THR A 376 4.99 0.93 -11.65
C THR A 376 5.53 2.10 -10.83
N LEU A 377 6.52 1.82 -9.97
CA LEU A 377 7.17 2.83 -9.16
C LEU A 377 8.38 3.42 -9.87
N HIS A 378 8.56 4.71 -9.71
CA HIS A 378 9.69 5.49 -10.15
C HIS A 378 10.30 6.23 -8.98
N VAL A 379 11.59 6.53 -9.06
CA VAL A 379 12.26 7.50 -8.19
C VAL A 379 12.99 8.52 -9.03
N ILE A 380 12.96 9.78 -8.62
CA ILE A 380 13.74 10.84 -9.20
C ILE A 380 14.76 11.35 -8.17
N ASP A 381 16.01 11.49 -8.58
CA ASP A 381 17.04 12.15 -7.79
C ASP A 381 16.83 13.67 -7.87
N LEU A 382 16.39 14.28 -6.78
CA LEU A 382 16.11 15.72 -6.72
C LEU A 382 17.36 16.62 -6.80
N GLU A 383 18.56 16.04 -6.67
CA GLU A 383 19.83 16.78 -6.80
C GLU A 383 20.20 16.98 -8.28
N ASN A 384 19.93 16.00 -9.13
CA ASN A 384 20.34 16.05 -10.55
C ASN A 384 19.17 15.93 -11.54
N GLY A 385 17.95 15.66 -11.05
CA GLY A 385 16.74 15.51 -11.86
C GLY A 385 16.65 14.20 -12.64
N GLN A 386 17.50 13.21 -12.33
CA GLN A 386 17.50 11.93 -13.02
C GLN A 386 16.36 11.04 -12.55
N ASP A 387 15.52 10.60 -13.49
CA ASP A 387 14.43 9.65 -13.26
C ASP A 387 14.91 8.20 -13.47
N HIS A 388 14.53 7.34 -12.55
CA HIS A 388 14.81 5.91 -12.59
C HIS A 388 13.51 5.12 -12.41
N ALA A 389 13.08 4.42 -13.45
CA ALA A 389 12.06 3.39 -13.31
C ALA A 389 12.60 2.24 -12.45
N LEU A 390 11.84 1.82 -11.47
CA LEU A 390 12.25 0.71 -10.59
C LEU A 390 11.91 -0.64 -11.22
N ASP A 391 12.46 -0.91 -12.40
CA ASP A 391 12.16 -2.12 -13.19
C ASP A 391 12.51 -3.42 -12.44
N ALA A 392 13.52 -3.39 -11.57
CA ALA A 392 13.93 -4.55 -10.77
C ALA A 392 12.83 -5.04 -9.81
N ILE A 393 11.89 -4.17 -9.44
CA ILE A 393 10.79 -4.52 -8.55
C ILE A 393 9.44 -4.62 -9.25
N LYS A 394 9.36 -4.28 -10.54
CA LYS A 394 8.12 -4.28 -11.29
C LYS A 394 7.45 -5.64 -11.27
N GLY A 395 6.19 -5.67 -10.87
CA GLY A 395 5.34 -6.86 -10.93
C GLY A 395 4.65 -7.03 -12.28
N ASP A 396 3.92 -8.13 -12.42
CA ASP A 396 3.04 -8.40 -13.57
C ASP A 396 1.67 -7.70 -13.47
N LYS A 397 1.44 -7.02 -12.35
CA LYS A 397 0.22 -6.28 -12.02
C LYS A 397 0.58 -4.94 -11.38
N SER A 398 -0.44 -4.17 -11.06
CA SER A 398 -0.30 -2.83 -10.48
C SER A 398 0.59 -2.81 -9.22
N ASP A 399 1.59 -1.95 -9.23
CA ASP A 399 2.42 -1.57 -8.09
C ASP A 399 2.16 -0.09 -7.78
N THR A 400 1.70 0.21 -6.55
CA THR A 400 1.25 1.56 -6.19
C THR A 400 1.24 1.78 -4.67
N TYR A 401 0.87 2.98 -4.21
CA TYR A 401 0.78 3.35 -2.80
C TYR A 401 2.02 2.95 -2.00
N HIS A 402 3.03 3.75 -2.07
CA HIS A 402 4.30 3.51 -1.40
C HIS A 402 4.50 4.45 -0.20
N SER A 403 5.37 4.02 0.72
CA SER A 403 5.82 4.79 1.87
C SER A 403 7.27 4.46 2.18
N TRP A 404 8.06 5.49 2.53
CA TRP A 404 9.43 5.34 2.97
C TRP A 404 9.53 4.91 4.43
N SER A 405 10.59 4.18 4.79
CA SER A 405 11.04 4.08 6.18
C SER A 405 11.69 5.38 6.65
N SER A 406 11.72 5.61 7.95
CA SER A 406 12.26 6.85 8.53
C SER A 406 13.74 7.08 8.27
N ASP A 407 14.52 6.03 7.99
CA ASP A 407 15.91 6.07 7.58
C ASP A 407 16.12 6.20 6.06
N GLY A 408 15.04 6.08 5.27
CA GLY A 408 15.05 6.17 3.82
C GLY A 408 15.73 5.01 3.09
N LYS A 409 16.06 3.91 3.78
CA LYS A 409 16.73 2.74 3.21
C LYS A 409 15.77 1.62 2.82
N TRP A 410 14.54 1.71 3.29
CA TRP A 410 13.46 0.80 2.98
C TRP A 410 12.25 1.56 2.49
N PHE A 411 11.44 0.88 1.72
CA PHE A 411 10.09 1.34 1.41
C PHE A 411 9.13 0.15 1.35
N VAL A 412 7.86 0.44 1.54
CA VAL A 412 6.76 -0.51 1.36
C VAL A 412 5.85 0.00 0.26
N PHE A 413 5.25 -0.90 -0.49
CA PHE A 413 4.26 -0.57 -1.52
C PHE A 413 3.18 -1.64 -1.62
N ALA A 414 2.01 -1.26 -2.13
CA ALA A 414 0.93 -2.19 -2.41
C ALA A 414 1.08 -2.77 -3.82
N SER A 415 1.09 -4.09 -3.93
CA SER A 415 1.18 -4.79 -5.22
C SER A 415 0.05 -5.80 -5.35
N LYS A 416 -0.52 -5.88 -6.55
CA LYS A 416 -1.50 -6.91 -6.93
C LYS A 416 -0.88 -8.09 -7.66
N ARG A 417 0.45 -8.23 -7.62
CA ARG A 417 1.15 -9.34 -8.29
C ARG A 417 0.63 -10.71 -7.84
N GLY A 418 0.62 -11.63 -8.76
CA GLY A 418 0.12 -12.98 -8.61
C GLY A 418 -1.36 -13.12 -8.98
N ASP A 419 -2.31 -12.64 -8.16
CA ASP A 419 -3.75 -12.82 -8.42
C ASP A 419 -4.41 -11.66 -9.20
N GLY A 420 -3.78 -10.50 -9.25
CA GLY A 420 -4.31 -9.31 -9.94
C GLY A 420 -5.50 -8.63 -9.25
N GLN A 421 -5.96 -9.14 -8.10
CA GLN A 421 -7.17 -8.69 -7.41
C GLN A 421 -6.87 -8.03 -6.08
N TYR A 422 -6.11 -8.70 -5.22
CA TYR A 422 -5.90 -8.28 -3.84
C TYR A 422 -4.53 -7.66 -3.66
N GLY A 423 -4.51 -6.39 -3.27
CA GLY A 423 -3.27 -5.69 -2.92
C GLY A 423 -2.62 -6.31 -1.68
N LYS A 424 -1.30 -6.51 -1.72
CA LYS A 424 -0.49 -7.02 -0.61
C LYS A 424 0.67 -6.08 -0.37
N PRO A 425 1.11 -5.83 0.89
CA PRO A 425 2.29 -5.01 1.17
C PRO A 425 3.56 -5.76 0.79
N TYR A 426 4.39 -5.14 -0.03
CA TYR A 426 5.72 -5.62 -0.39
C TYR A 426 6.78 -4.65 0.12
N PHE A 427 7.83 -5.17 0.72
CA PHE A 427 8.98 -4.40 1.21
C PHE A 427 10.14 -4.53 0.26
N CYS A 428 10.89 -3.45 0.13
CA CYS A 428 12.08 -3.40 -0.70
C CYS A 428 13.17 -2.56 -0.04
N HIS A 429 14.41 -3.02 -0.12
CA HIS A 429 15.58 -2.24 0.24
C HIS A 429 16.03 -1.39 -0.96
N ILE A 430 16.44 -0.16 -0.69
CA ILE A 430 17.02 0.75 -1.66
C ILE A 430 18.35 1.29 -1.11
N ASP A 431 19.38 1.26 -1.93
CA ASP A 431 20.70 1.79 -1.55
C ASP A 431 20.84 3.31 -1.82
N ALA A 432 22.00 3.84 -1.48
CA ALA A 432 22.29 5.27 -1.66
C ALA A 432 22.33 5.71 -3.13
N ASP A 433 22.52 4.77 -4.06
CA ASP A 433 22.57 5.03 -5.51
C ASP A 433 21.20 4.84 -6.18
N GLY A 434 20.15 4.49 -5.42
CA GLY A 434 18.81 4.27 -5.91
C GLY A 434 18.56 2.85 -6.43
N ASN A 435 19.49 1.92 -6.25
CA ASN A 435 19.29 0.53 -6.65
C ASN A 435 18.40 -0.20 -5.67
N THR A 436 17.47 -1.00 -6.18
CA THR A 436 16.52 -1.77 -5.40
C THR A 436 16.81 -3.26 -5.43
N THR A 437 16.45 -3.95 -4.35
CA THR A 437 16.54 -5.40 -4.27
C THR A 437 15.22 -6.07 -4.64
N LYS A 438 15.20 -7.41 -4.78
CA LYS A 438 13.94 -8.15 -5.00
C LYS A 438 12.97 -7.89 -3.84
N PRO A 439 11.72 -7.44 -4.10
CA PRO A 439 10.75 -7.18 -3.05
C PRO A 439 10.21 -8.48 -2.45
N PHE A 440 9.85 -8.43 -1.18
CA PHE A 440 9.21 -9.54 -0.47
C PHE A 440 7.91 -9.09 0.20
N VAL A 441 6.92 -9.99 0.23
CA VAL A 441 5.61 -9.69 0.83
C VAL A 441 5.68 -9.73 2.34
N LEU A 442 4.83 -8.94 3.01
CA LEU A 442 4.69 -8.90 4.47
C LEU A 442 4.56 -10.32 5.05
N PRO A 443 5.50 -10.75 5.91
CA PRO A 443 5.46 -12.07 6.50
C PRO A 443 4.21 -12.28 7.37
N GLN A 444 3.63 -13.48 7.30
CA GLN A 444 2.45 -13.86 8.04
C GLN A 444 2.72 -15.03 8.98
N LYS A 445 1.93 -15.13 10.06
CA LYS A 445 2.08 -16.20 11.05
C LYS A 445 1.87 -17.57 10.45
N SER A 446 0.84 -17.73 9.62
CA SER A 446 0.62 -18.95 8.85
C SER A 446 1.28 -18.84 7.49
N SER A 447 2.06 -19.85 7.11
CA SER A 447 2.67 -20.00 5.79
C SER A 447 1.65 -20.02 4.65
N ARG A 448 0.38 -20.35 4.96
CA ARG A 448 -0.72 -20.41 3.99
C ARG A 448 -1.67 -19.21 4.01
N PHE A 449 -1.37 -18.18 4.79
CA PHE A 449 -2.27 -17.02 4.96
C PHE A 449 -2.76 -16.46 3.62
N TYR A 450 -1.85 -16.20 2.70
CA TYR A 450 -2.20 -15.59 1.40
C TYR A 450 -2.94 -16.52 0.44
N ASN A 451 -2.99 -17.84 0.70
CA ASN A 451 -3.80 -18.76 -0.09
C ASN A 451 -5.31 -18.58 0.16
N TYR A 452 -5.66 -18.05 1.33
CA TYR A 452 -7.07 -17.95 1.77
C TYR A 452 -7.52 -16.51 2.01
N SER A 453 -6.59 -15.55 2.08
CA SER A 453 -6.94 -14.16 2.31
C SER A 453 -7.53 -13.53 1.04
N LEU A 454 -8.78 -13.12 1.14
CA LEU A 454 -9.48 -12.38 0.08
C LEU A 454 -9.51 -10.87 0.38
N LYS A 455 -8.67 -10.38 1.29
CA LYS A 455 -8.63 -8.98 1.69
C LYS A 455 -7.52 -8.23 0.97
N SER A 456 -7.79 -6.98 0.64
CA SER A 456 -6.77 -6.07 0.15
C SER A 456 -6.16 -5.25 1.29
N PHE A 457 -4.85 -5.23 1.33
CA PHE A 457 -4.05 -4.29 2.13
C PHE A 457 -3.75 -3.08 1.25
N ASN A 458 -4.25 -1.92 1.64
CA ASN A 458 -4.15 -0.74 0.79
C ASN A 458 -3.52 0.42 1.54
N VAL A 459 -2.78 1.26 0.82
CA VAL A 459 -2.04 2.40 1.36
C VAL A 459 -1.18 1.95 2.56
N PRO A 460 -0.21 1.03 2.35
CA PRO A 460 0.70 0.67 3.43
C PRO A 460 1.59 1.86 3.79
N ASP A 461 1.66 2.21 5.07
CA ASP A 461 2.42 3.35 5.57
C ASP A 461 3.30 2.94 6.74
N LEU A 462 4.63 3.11 6.59
CA LEU A 462 5.59 2.76 7.62
C LEU A 462 5.57 3.76 8.78
N GLY A 463 5.79 3.25 9.99
CA GLY A 463 5.85 4.05 11.21
C GLY A 463 6.99 3.61 12.11
N ASN A 464 7.81 4.56 12.55
CA ASN A 464 8.92 4.32 13.49
C ASN A 464 8.45 4.08 14.93
N SER A 465 7.18 4.36 15.22
CA SER A 465 6.55 4.16 16.51
C SER A 465 5.09 3.72 16.32
N SER A 466 4.52 3.06 17.34
CA SER A 466 3.08 2.78 17.37
C SER A 466 2.29 4.08 17.45
N THR A 467 1.13 4.09 16.80
CA THR A 467 0.18 5.20 16.88
C THR A 467 -0.44 5.36 18.26
N GLY A 468 -0.40 4.32 19.09
CA GLY A 468 -1.05 4.28 20.39
C GLY A 468 -2.59 4.32 20.32
N MET A 469 -3.16 4.38 19.12
CA MET A 469 -4.61 4.44 18.92
C MET A 469 -5.24 3.05 18.87
N THR A 470 -6.49 2.99 19.31
CA THR A 470 -7.32 1.78 19.28
C THR A 470 -8.69 2.07 18.64
N ALA A 471 -9.41 1.03 18.24
CA ALA A 471 -10.79 1.16 17.76
C ALA A 471 -11.76 1.74 18.80
N ARG A 472 -11.40 1.70 20.10
CA ARG A 472 -12.15 2.38 21.16
C ARG A 472 -11.97 3.90 21.04
N ASP A 473 -10.75 4.35 20.86
CA ASP A 473 -10.43 5.78 20.74
C ASP A 473 -11.08 6.37 19.49
N ALA A 474 -10.95 5.71 18.35
CA ALA A 474 -11.62 6.11 17.11
C ALA A 474 -13.15 6.20 17.27
N ARG A 475 -13.78 5.23 17.98
CA ARG A 475 -15.21 5.25 18.27
C ARG A 475 -15.60 6.41 19.19
N ILE A 476 -14.79 6.73 20.19
CA ILE A 476 -15.03 7.88 21.09
C ILE A 476 -14.97 9.16 20.27
N MET A 477 -13.90 9.37 19.51
CA MET A 477 -13.72 10.55 18.67
C MET A 477 -14.83 10.69 17.62
N TYR A 478 -15.28 9.60 17.00
CA TYR A 478 -16.37 9.60 16.03
C TYR A 478 -17.67 10.20 16.61
N ARG A 479 -17.93 10.01 17.90
CA ARG A 479 -19.15 10.51 18.59
C ARG A 479 -19.04 11.94 19.09
N LEU A 480 -17.83 12.46 19.22
CA LEU A 480 -17.64 13.85 19.63
C LEU A 480 -17.96 14.82 18.48
N PRO A 481 -18.36 16.06 18.78
CA PRO A 481 -18.41 17.11 17.76
C PRO A 481 -17.02 17.37 17.18
N SER A 482 -16.96 17.72 15.91
CA SER A 482 -15.71 18.15 15.28
C SER A 482 -15.41 19.61 15.62
N GLU A 483 -14.14 19.91 15.83
CA GLU A 483 -13.65 21.27 15.87
C GLU A 483 -13.83 21.92 14.49
N LYS A 484 -14.39 23.11 14.45
CA LYS A 484 -14.58 23.85 13.20
C LYS A 484 -13.27 24.51 12.77
N PHE A 485 -13.09 24.58 11.47
CA PHE A 485 -12.03 25.33 10.81
C PHE A 485 -12.69 26.43 9.98
N ASP A 486 -12.15 27.65 10.10
CA ASP A 486 -12.63 28.83 9.39
C ASP A 486 -11.83 29.05 8.10
#